data_6b53872ce97b35dd844aad94c6e2d1b2
#
_entry.id   6b53872ce97b35dd844aad94c6e2d1b2
#
_cell.length_a   1.000
_cell.length_b   1.000
_cell.length_c   1.000
_cell.angle_alpha   90.00
_cell.angle_beta   90.00
_cell.angle_gamma   90.00
#
_symmetry.space_group_name_H-M   'P 1'
#
loop_
_entity.id
_entity.type
_entity.pdbx_description
1 polymer ?
#
loop_
_entity_poly.entity_id
_entity_poly.type
_entity_poly.pdbx_seq_one_letter_code
_entity_poly.pdbx_strand_id
1 'polypeptide(L)'
;NSLKRIKPSPTIAVTQKARELRAAGKDVIGLGAGEPDFDTPDNIKSAAIKAIKSGDTKYTAVDGTPALKKAIIKKFKKENNLSYNTNQITVGTGGKQVLYNAFMATLNKGDEVIIPAPYWVSYPDMVLLAGGKPKFVKCDEKDGFKLTPQKLKKAISKKTKWLILN
;
A
#
# COMPACT_ATOMS: atom_id res chain seq x y z
N ASN A 1 9.26 -18.23 13.33
CA ASN A 1 9.69 -16.85 13.10
C ASN A 1 9.22 -16.37 11.72
N SER A 2 8.28 -15.41 11.72
CA SER A 2 7.64 -14.89 10.49
C SER A 2 8.64 -14.20 9.55
N LEU A 3 9.65 -13.52 10.09
CA LEU A 3 10.67 -12.83 9.30
C LEU A 3 11.51 -13.75 8.40
N LYS A 4 11.60 -15.03 8.71
CA LYS A 4 12.27 -16.01 7.83
C LYS A 4 11.51 -16.29 6.53
N ARG A 5 10.28 -15.81 6.39
CA ARG A 5 9.45 -16.01 5.20
C ARG A 5 9.69 -14.95 4.12
N ILE A 6 10.37 -13.86 4.46
CA ILE A 6 10.61 -12.71 3.56
C ILE A 6 12.09 -12.43 3.40
N LYS A 7 12.42 -11.64 2.37
CA LYS A 7 13.79 -11.18 2.07
C LYS A 7 13.88 -9.66 2.26
N PRO A 8 15.09 -9.11 2.48
CA PRO A 8 15.31 -7.67 2.45
C PRO A 8 14.80 -7.04 1.14
N SER A 9 14.22 -5.84 1.25
CA SER A 9 13.62 -5.15 0.09
C SER A 9 14.71 -4.73 -0.92
N PRO A 10 14.63 -5.15 -2.19
CA PRO A 10 15.54 -4.69 -3.24
C PRO A 10 15.48 -3.16 -3.44
N THR A 11 14.31 -2.57 -3.31
CA THR A 11 14.11 -1.11 -3.45
C THR A 11 14.90 -0.34 -2.40
N ILE A 12 14.91 -0.81 -1.15
CA ILE A 12 15.70 -0.18 -0.07
C ILE A 12 17.18 -0.30 -0.38
N ALA A 13 17.66 -1.47 -0.81
CA ALA A 13 19.05 -1.70 -1.15
C ALA A 13 19.54 -0.79 -2.28
N VAL A 14 18.75 -0.65 -3.36
CA VAL A 14 19.07 0.25 -4.49
C VAL A 14 19.09 1.70 -4.05
N THR A 15 18.10 2.15 -3.27
CA THR A 15 18.03 3.52 -2.75
C THR A 15 19.22 3.84 -1.86
N GLN A 16 19.58 2.91 -0.97
CA GLN A 16 20.75 3.07 -0.09
C GLN A 16 22.04 3.17 -0.91
N LYS A 17 22.21 2.31 -1.92
CA LYS A 17 23.38 2.36 -2.81
C LYS A 17 23.50 3.67 -3.56
N ALA A 18 22.39 4.22 -4.04
CA ALA A 18 22.36 5.52 -4.70
C ALA A 18 22.80 6.65 -3.73
N ARG A 19 22.34 6.61 -2.47
CA ARG A 19 22.76 7.57 -1.44
C ARG A 19 24.25 7.50 -1.14
N GLU A 20 24.80 6.29 -0.98
CA GLU A 20 26.23 6.07 -0.74
C GLU A 20 27.09 6.62 -1.89
N LEU A 21 26.70 6.37 -3.13
CA LEU A 21 27.40 6.86 -4.30
C LEU A 21 27.38 8.40 -4.40
N ARG A 22 26.24 9.04 -4.10
CA ARG A 22 26.15 10.49 -4.03
C ARG A 22 27.03 11.07 -2.91
N ALA A 23 27.04 10.46 -1.75
CA ALA A 23 27.91 10.85 -0.63
C ALA A 23 29.41 10.72 -0.98
N ALA A 24 29.77 9.80 -1.87
CA ALA A 24 31.10 9.64 -2.44
C ALA A 24 31.42 10.59 -3.61
N GLY A 25 30.59 11.62 -3.83
CA GLY A 25 30.79 12.65 -4.87
C GLY A 25 30.43 12.22 -6.29
N LYS A 26 29.76 11.09 -6.50
CA LYS A 26 29.34 10.64 -7.83
C LYS A 26 28.02 11.29 -8.22
N ASP A 27 27.90 11.71 -9.47
CA ASP A 27 26.64 12.13 -10.05
C ASP A 27 25.75 10.91 -10.33
N VAL A 28 24.67 10.75 -9.53
CA VAL A 28 23.78 9.60 -9.60
C VAL A 28 22.33 10.06 -9.68
N ILE A 29 21.65 9.70 -10.75
CA ILE A 29 20.20 9.87 -10.91
C ILE A 29 19.50 8.68 -10.22
N GLY A 30 18.73 8.96 -9.16
CA GLY A 30 18.02 7.95 -8.39
C GLY A 30 16.61 7.72 -8.89
N LEU A 31 16.36 6.56 -9.51
CA LEU A 31 15.02 6.12 -9.97
C LEU A 31 14.50 4.93 -9.14
N GLY A 32 15.08 4.70 -7.96
CA GLY A 32 14.76 3.54 -7.12
C GLY A 32 13.53 3.69 -6.21
N ALA A 33 13.13 4.93 -5.90
CA ALA A 33 11.95 5.20 -5.07
C ALA A 33 10.91 5.98 -5.88
N GLY A 34 9.65 5.57 -5.77
CA GLY A 34 8.51 6.29 -6.34
C GLY A 34 8.08 7.43 -5.41
N GLU A 35 8.84 8.53 -5.42
CA GLU A 35 8.58 9.73 -4.61
C GLU A 35 8.32 10.90 -5.54
N PRO A 36 7.23 11.70 -5.32
CA PRO A 36 7.02 12.93 -6.07
C PRO A 36 8.18 13.90 -5.88
N ASP A 37 8.57 14.61 -6.95
CA ASP A 37 9.59 15.67 -6.93
C ASP A 37 9.04 17.01 -6.44
N PHE A 38 7.72 17.16 -6.37
CA PHE A 38 7.05 18.32 -5.80
C PHE A 38 6.92 18.20 -4.29
N ASP A 39 7.11 19.31 -3.60
CA ASP A 39 6.82 19.43 -2.18
C ASP A 39 5.32 19.23 -1.88
N THR A 40 5.03 18.90 -0.61
CA THR A 40 3.66 18.95 -0.09
C THR A 40 3.08 20.35 -0.31
N PRO A 41 1.86 20.50 -0.86
CA PRO A 41 1.24 21.79 -1.09
C PRO A 41 1.18 22.68 0.16
N ASP A 42 1.39 24.00 -0.01
CA ASP A 42 1.53 24.93 1.11
C ASP A 42 0.30 25.01 2.02
N ASN A 43 -0.89 24.85 1.44
CA ASN A 43 -2.13 24.81 2.24
C ASN A 43 -2.15 23.58 3.18
N ILE A 44 -1.60 22.45 2.77
CA ILE A 44 -1.51 21.22 3.60
C ILE A 44 -0.45 21.41 4.69
N LYS A 45 0.74 21.93 4.31
CA LYS A 45 1.81 22.27 5.28
C LYS A 45 1.30 23.24 6.34
N SER A 46 0.62 24.30 5.93
CA SER A 46 0.05 25.33 6.83
C SER A 46 -1.00 24.75 7.77
N ALA A 47 -1.87 23.86 7.28
CA ALA A 47 -2.86 23.19 8.13
C ALA A 47 -2.20 22.31 9.20
N ALA A 48 -1.15 21.56 8.84
CA ALA A 48 -0.39 20.73 9.79
C ALA A 48 0.30 21.59 10.87
N ILE A 49 0.95 22.70 10.47
CA ILE A 49 1.60 23.64 11.39
C ILE A 49 0.57 24.26 12.35
N LYS A 50 -0.60 24.65 11.84
CA LYS A 50 -1.69 25.20 12.66
C LYS A 50 -2.18 24.17 13.69
N ALA A 51 -2.38 22.91 13.28
CA ALA A 51 -2.80 21.84 14.18
C ALA A 51 -1.79 21.60 15.30
N ILE A 52 -0.49 21.57 14.99
CA ILE A 52 0.58 21.42 15.99
C ILE A 52 0.55 22.61 16.97
N LYS A 53 0.52 23.84 16.46
CA LYS A 53 0.50 25.05 17.29
C LYS A 53 -0.73 25.16 18.18
N SER A 54 -1.88 24.64 17.75
CA SER A 54 -3.11 24.61 18.55
C SER A 54 -3.17 23.46 19.57
N GLY A 55 -2.13 22.63 19.64
CA GLY A 55 -2.06 21.51 20.59
C GLY A 55 -2.86 20.28 20.18
N ASP A 56 -3.24 20.15 18.90
CA ASP A 56 -3.85 18.93 18.34
C ASP A 56 -2.80 17.82 18.18
N THR A 57 -2.27 17.37 19.32
CA THR A 57 -1.15 16.43 19.46
C THR A 57 -1.45 15.32 20.48
N LYS A 58 -2.72 15.06 20.75
CA LYS A 58 -3.18 14.06 21.71
C LYS A 58 -3.64 12.78 21.00
N TYR A 59 -3.94 11.75 21.79
CA TYR A 59 -4.52 10.51 21.26
C TYR A 59 -5.81 10.79 20.50
N THR A 60 -5.97 10.09 19.37
CA THR A 60 -7.20 10.07 18.57
C THR A 60 -7.94 8.75 18.75
N ALA A 61 -9.11 8.64 18.13
CA ALA A 61 -9.76 7.35 17.95
C ALA A 61 -8.86 6.40 17.13
N VAL A 62 -8.88 5.12 17.48
CA VAL A 62 -8.00 4.08 16.88
C VAL A 62 -8.17 3.98 15.36
N ASP A 63 -9.40 4.19 14.89
CA ASP A 63 -9.79 4.08 13.49
C ASP A 63 -9.77 5.42 12.72
N GLY A 64 -9.24 6.47 13.34
CA GLY A 64 -9.09 7.80 12.76
C GLY A 64 -10.07 8.84 13.31
N THR A 65 -9.72 10.13 13.11
CA THR A 65 -10.55 11.22 13.60
C THR A 65 -11.88 11.31 12.85
N PRO A 66 -12.99 11.68 13.50
CA PRO A 66 -14.28 11.83 12.82
C PRO A 66 -14.25 12.82 11.66
N ALA A 67 -13.47 13.89 11.78
CA ALA A 67 -13.32 14.89 10.72
C ALA A 67 -12.67 14.30 9.46
N LEU A 68 -11.58 13.54 9.61
CA LEU A 68 -10.90 12.88 8.49
C LEU A 68 -11.79 11.82 7.85
N LYS A 69 -12.47 10.99 8.64
CA LYS A 69 -13.38 9.95 8.13
C LYS A 69 -14.53 10.56 7.30
N LYS A 70 -15.11 11.67 7.76
CA LYS A 70 -16.13 12.41 6.99
C LYS A 70 -15.57 12.99 5.68
N ALA A 71 -14.34 13.51 5.70
CA ALA A 71 -13.67 14.01 4.51
C ALA A 71 -13.40 12.89 3.47
N ILE A 72 -12.98 11.71 3.93
CA ILE A 72 -12.79 10.52 3.09
C ILE A 72 -14.12 10.08 2.45
N ILE A 73 -15.20 10.01 3.24
CA ILE A 73 -16.53 9.67 2.74
C ILE A 73 -16.99 10.65 1.66
N LYS A 74 -16.81 11.95 1.90
CA LYS A 74 -17.14 13.00 0.92
C LYS A 74 -16.34 12.83 -0.38
N LYS A 75 -15.04 12.53 -0.27
CA LYS A 75 -14.17 12.25 -1.42
C LYS A 75 -14.67 11.04 -2.21
N PHE A 76 -14.93 9.91 -1.56
CA PHE A 76 -15.44 8.71 -2.21
C PHE A 76 -16.77 8.95 -2.90
N LYS A 77 -17.68 9.70 -2.28
CA LYS A 77 -18.96 10.04 -2.91
C LYS A 77 -18.77 10.91 -4.14
N LYS A 78 -17.95 11.96 -4.03
CA LYS A 78 -17.75 12.96 -5.11
C LYS A 78 -16.99 12.38 -6.31
N GLU A 79 -15.91 11.63 -6.04
CA GLU A 79 -14.94 11.24 -7.06
C GLU A 79 -15.11 9.80 -7.58
N ASN A 80 -15.68 8.93 -6.76
CA ASN A 80 -15.82 7.51 -7.08
C ASN A 80 -17.28 7.04 -7.13
N ASN A 81 -18.25 7.92 -6.80
CA ASN A 81 -19.67 7.59 -6.63
C ASN A 81 -19.94 6.43 -5.66
N LEU A 82 -19.09 6.31 -4.63
CA LEU A 82 -19.21 5.31 -3.56
C LEU A 82 -19.74 5.97 -2.28
N SER A 83 -20.66 5.30 -1.60
CA SER A 83 -21.26 5.78 -0.35
C SER A 83 -20.86 4.86 0.79
N TYR A 84 -20.29 5.45 1.84
CA TYR A 84 -19.87 4.75 3.06
C TYR A 84 -20.35 5.50 4.30
N ASN A 85 -20.46 4.80 5.42
CA ASN A 85 -20.66 5.35 6.75
C ASN A 85 -19.34 5.44 7.51
N THR A 86 -19.26 6.22 8.56
CA THR A 86 -18.02 6.41 9.35
C THR A 86 -17.49 5.12 9.98
N ASN A 87 -18.37 4.18 10.33
CA ASN A 87 -17.99 2.87 10.86
C ASN A 87 -17.41 1.91 9.80
N GLN A 88 -17.42 2.29 8.53
CA GLN A 88 -16.81 1.54 7.43
C GLN A 88 -15.47 2.11 6.99
N ILE A 89 -14.95 3.13 7.70
CA ILE A 89 -13.67 3.79 7.41
C ILE A 89 -12.71 3.53 8.56
N THR A 90 -11.55 3.03 8.22
CA THR A 90 -10.39 2.92 9.13
C THR A 90 -9.19 3.60 8.49
N VAL A 91 -8.52 4.45 9.25
CA VAL A 91 -7.33 5.19 8.81
C VAL A 91 -6.08 4.54 9.38
N GLY A 92 -5.08 4.39 8.54
CA GLY A 92 -3.75 3.88 8.94
C GLY A 92 -2.63 4.83 8.54
N THR A 93 -1.43 4.57 9.04
CA THR A 93 -0.23 5.35 8.73
C THR A 93 0.35 4.90 7.39
N GLY A 94 -0.25 5.39 6.32
CA GLY A 94 0.11 5.05 4.94
C GLY A 94 -0.51 3.74 4.44
N GLY A 95 -0.63 3.62 3.11
CA GLY A 95 -1.30 2.48 2.45
C GLY A 95 -0.68 1.12 2.78
N LYS A 96 0.63 1.05 3.02
CA LYS A 96 1.31 -0.20 3.39
C LYS A 96 0.80 -0.75 4.72
N GLN A 97 0.61 0.10 5.73
CA GLN A 97 0.06 -0.33 7.02
C GLN A 97 -1.38 -0.80 6.87
N VAL A 98 -2.20 -0.09 6.10
CA VAL A 98 -3.60 -0.48 5.85
C VAL A 98 -3.69 -1.87 5.22
N LEU A 99 -2.92 -2.12 4.17
CA LEU A 99 -2.88 -3.43 3.51
C LEU A 99 -2.36 -4.54 4.43
N TYR A 100 -1.28 -4.26 5.16
CA TYR A 100 -0.72 -5.23 6.10
C TYR A 100 -1.73 -5.60 7.19
N ASN A 101 -2.39 -4.61 7.79
CA ASN A 101 -3.42 -4.85 8.80
C ASN A 101 -4.61 -5.64 8.24
N ALA A 102 -5.05 -5.33 7.01
CA ALA A 102 -6.13 -6.06 6.36
C ALA A 102 -5.76 -7.55 6.15
N PHE A 103 -4.54 -7.84 5.70
CA PHE A 103 -4.09 -9.22 5.56
C PHE A 103 -3.95 -9.93 6.90
N MET A 104 -3.36 -9.27 7.90
CA MET A 104 -3.22 -9.86 9.24
C MET A 104 -4.56 -10.17 9.89
N ALA A 105 -5.58 -9.35 9.64
CA ALA A 105 -6.93 -9.53 10.17
C ALA A 105 -7.75 -10.61 9.45
N THR A 106 -7.43 -10.93 8.19
CA THR A 106 -8.33 -11.71 7.33
C THR A 106 -7.73 -12.98 6.74
N LEU A 107 -6.40 -13.12 6.72
CA LEU A 107 -5.73 -14.31 6.17
C LEU A 107 -5.43 -15.34 7.24
N ASN A 108 -5.72 -16.58 6.92
CA ASN A 108 -5.29 -17.76 7.66
C ASN A 108 -4.15 -18.48 6.94
N LYS A 109 -3.47 -19.36 7.64
CA LYS A 109 -2.41 -20.20 7.05
C LYS A 109 -2.94 -20.97 5.85
N GLY A 110 -2.36 -20.73 4.69
CA GLY A 110 -2.68 -21.42 3.46
C GLY A 110 -3.73 -20.74 2.57
N ASP A 111 -4.37 -19.63 3.03
CA ASP A 111 -5.22 -18.80 2.18
C ASP A 111 -4.40 -18.22 1.03
N GLU A 112 -4.99 -18.17 -0.15
CA GLU A 112 -4.34 -17.67 -1.37
C GLU A 112 -4.73 -16.22 -1.64
N VAL A 113 -3.72 -15.42 -2.02
CA VAL A 113 -3.89 -14.04 -2.49
C VAL A 113 -3.40 -13.95 -3.93
N ILE A 114 -4.30 -13.64 -4.86
CA ILE A 114 -3.96 -13.47 -6.26
C ILE A 114 -3.31 -12.10 -6.45
N ILE A 115 -2.14 -12.09 -7.09
CA ILE A 115 -1.32 -10.89 -7.35
C ILE A 115 -0.99 -10.86 -8.84
N PRO A 116 -1.63 -9.99 -9.64
CA PRO A 116 -1.25 -9.77 -11.03
C PRO A 116 0.18 -9.22 -11.12
N ALA A 117 0.98 -9.76 -12.03
CA ALA A 117 2.35 -9.33 -12.27
C ALA A 117 2.43 -8.57 -13.62
N PRO A 118 3.15 -7.43 -13.71
CA PRO A 118 4.05 -6.87 -12.68
C PRO A 118 3.30 -6.27 -11.48
N TYR A 119 3.93 -6.28 -10.31
CA TYR A 119 3.33 -5.88 -9.04
C TYR A 119 4.32 -5.12 -8.15
N TRP A 120 3.80 -4.38 -7.17
CA TRP A 120 4.63 -3.75 -6.16
C TRP A 120 5.27 -4.78 -5.23
N VAL A 121 6.59 -4.65 -5.05
CA VAL A 121 7.45 -5.59 -4.34
C VAL A 121 6.97 -6.00 -2.94
N SER A 122 6.22 -5.15 -2.25
CA SER A 122 5.77 -5.43 -0.88
C SER A 122 4.54 -6.35 -0.79
N TYR A 123 3.77 -6.54 -1.85
CA TYR A 123 2.56 -7.35 -1.78
C TYR A 123 2.82 -8.81 -1.37
N PRO A 124 3.75 -9.53 -2.01
CA PRO A 124 4.03 -10.91 -1.61
C PRO A 124 4.50 -11.04 -0.17
N ASP A 125 5.37 -10.13 0.26
CA ASP A 125 5.95 -10.17 1.60
C ASP A 125 4.89 -9.96 2.68
N MET A 126 3.94 -9.04 2.48
CA MET A 126 2.83 -8.84 3.41
C MET A 126 1.94 -10.09 3.51
N VAL A 127 1.67 -10.75 2.38
CA VAL A 127 0.89 -12.00 2.35
C VAL A 127 1.62 -13.13 3.09
N LEU A 128 2.93 -13.29 2.85
CA LEU A 128 3.75 -14.30 3.51
C LEU A 128 3.85 -14.06 5.01
N LEU A 129 3.99 -12.81 5.45
CA LEU A 129 4.02 -12.46 6.87
C LEU A 129 2.71 -12.82 7.56
N ALA A 130 1.58 -12.59 6.91
CA ALA A 130 0.25 -12.97 7.39
C ALA A 130 -0.02 -14.49 7.35
N GLY A 131 0.91 -15.31 6.81
CA GLY A 131 0.76 -16.76 6.72
C GLY A 131 0.03 -17.24 5.46
N GLY A 132 -0.38 -16.33 4.58
CA GLY A 132 -1.00 -16.63 3.31
C GLY A 132 0.00 -17.10 2.25
N LYS A 133 -0.52 -17.47 1.07
CA LYS A 133 0.25 -17.89 -0.10
C LYS A 133 0.03 -16.89 -1.25
N PRO A 134 1.05 -16.13 -1.68
CA PRO A 134 0.93 -15.30 -2.87
C PRO A 134 0.81 -16.19 -4.12
N LYS A 135 -0.15 -15.89 -4.97
CA LYS A 135 -0.41 -16.57 -6.24
C LYS A 135 -0.28 -15.58 -7.39
N PHE A 136 0.82 -15.67 -8.11
CA PHE A 136 1.12 -14.72 -9.17
C PHE A 136 0.40 -15.07 -10.46
N VAL A 137 -0.16 -14.05 -11.12
CA VAL A 137 -0.76 -14.16 -12.45
C VAL A 137 -0.02 -13.25 -13.41
N LYS A 138 0.70 -13.82 -14.36
CA LYS A 138 1.42 -13.04 -15.36
C LYS A 138 0.45 -12.29 -16.27
N CYS A 139 0.60 -10.97 -16.31
CA CYS A 139 -0.10 -10.09 -17.23
C CYS A 139 0.87 -9.63 -18.29
N ASP A 140 0.61 -10.02 -19.54
CA ASP A 140 1.55 -9.82 -20.65
C ASP A 140 1.35 -8.42 -21.27
N GLU A 141 2.39 -7.93 -21.94
CA GLU A 141 2.38 -6.66 -22.67
C GLU A 141 1.25 -6.58 -23.70
N LYS A 142 1.01 -7.69 -24.43
CA LYS A 142 -0.10 -7.79 -25.41
C LYS A 142 -1.48 -7.54 -24.82
N ASP A 143 -1.66 -7.75 -23.52
CA ASP A 143 -2.90 -7.49 -22.77
C ASP A 143 -2.82 -6.11 -22.04
N GLY A 144 -1.82 -5.28 -22.38
CA GLY A 144 -1.55 -4.00 -21.72
C GLY A 144 -1.20 -4.14 -20.24
N PHE A 145 -0.56 -5.25 -19.85
CA PHE A 145 -0.25 -5.62 -18.46
C PHE A 145 -1.49 -5.74 -17.57
N LYS A 146 -2.68 -5.97 -18.15
CA LYS A 146 -3.93 -6.09 -17.41
C LYS A 146 -4.30 -7.55 -17.15
N LEU A 147 -4.91 -7.78 -16.00
CA LEU A 147 -5.49 -9.07 -15.66
C LEU A 147 -6.74 -9.32 -16.49
N THR A 148 -6.74 -10.39 -17.28
CA THR A 148 -7.92 -10.79 -18.06
C THR A 148 -8.84 -11.70 -17.23
N PRO A 149 -10.17 -11.70 -17.50
CA PRO A 149 -11.11 -12.61 -16.83
C PRO A 149 -10.72 -14.08 -16.93
N GLN A 150 -10.19 -14.50 -18.07
CA GLN A 150 -9.75 -15.88 -18.31
C GLN A 150 -8.56 -16.28 -17.43
N LYS A 151 -7.57 -15.38 -17.29
CA LYS A 151 -6.42 -15.59 -16.40
C LYS A 151 -6.85 -15.63 -14.95
N LEU A 152 -7.76 -14.72 -14.53
CA LEU A 152 -8.30 -14.70 -13.17
C LEU A 152 -9.07 -15.99 -12.87
N LYS A 153 -9.97 -16.42 -13.77
CA LYS A 153 -10.74 -17.67 -13.61
C LYS A 153 -9.85 -18.89 -13.40
N LYS A 154 -8.72 -18.99 -14.14
CA LYS A 154 -7.74 -20.07 -13.96
C LYS A 154 -6.98 -19.98 -12.63
N ALA A 155 -6.83 -18.79 -12.09
CA ALA A 155 -6.10 -18.57 -10.85
C ALA A 155 -6.95 -18.78 -9.59
N ILE A 156 -8.25 -18.58 -9.65
CA ILE A 156 -9.16 -18.76 -8.51
C ILE A 156 -9.20 -20.23 -8.08
N SER A 157 -9.14 -20.46 -6.79
CA SER A 157 -9.32 -21.77 -6.15
C SER A 157 -10.22 -21.63 -4.90
N LYS A 158 -10.58 -22.75 -4.27
CA LYS A 158 -11.33 -22.76 -3.00
C LYS A 158 -10.56 -22.07 -1.84
N LYS A 159 -9.24 -21.85 -2.00
CA LYS A 159 -8.38 -21.18 -1.01
C LYS A 159 -8.18 -19.70 -1.31
N THR A 160 -8.67 -19.21 -2.44
CA THR A 160 -8.53 -17.80 -2.82
C THR A 160 -9.36 -16.92 -1.89
N LYS A 161 -8.69 -16.02 -1.17
CA LYS A 161 -9.29 -15.09 -0.22
C LYS A 161 -9.27 -13.66 -0.74
N TRP A 162 -8.21 -13.27 -1.44
CA TRP A 162 -7.99 -11.92 -1.91
C TRP A 162 -7.55 -11.88 -3.37
N LEU A 163 -7.90 -10.80 -4.05
CA LEU A 163 -7.32 -10.32 -5.30
C LEU A 163 -6.79 -8.91 -5.05
N ILE A 164 -5.51 -8.68 -5.34
CA ILE A 164 -4.91 -7.35 -5.32
C ILE A 164 -5.00 -6.77 -6.73
N LEU A 165 -5.50 -5.55 -6.84
CA LEU A 165 -5.43 -4.74 -8.07
C LEU A 165 -4.59 -3.50 -7.77
N ASN A 166 -3.60 -3.25 -8.64
CA ASN A 166 -2.68 -2.12 -8.53
C ASN A 166 -2.88 -1.19 -9.71
#